data_aaf810c9ca48934ac71cc04bcda2f0b3
#
_entry.id   aaf810c9ca48934ac71cc04bcda2f0b3
#
_cell.length_a   1.000
_cell.length_b   1.000
_cell.length_c   1.000
_cell.angle_alpha   90.00
_cell.angle_beta   90.00
_cell.angle_gamma   90.00
#
_symmetry.space_group_name_H-M   'P 1'
#
loop_
_entity.id
_entity.type
_entity.pdbx_description
1 polymer ?
#
loop_
_entity_poly.entity_id
_entity_poly.type
_entity_poly.pdbx_seq_one_letter_code
_entity_poly.pdbx_strand_id
1 'polypeptide(L)'
;MKTLTVFTPTYNRKHTIGRTYDSLRRQTCGDFEWLVIDDGSSDGTREWVESLGDKVQLEGQRFDWMGRVLDGADENHFVIQTPKFKLEYVYKPNGGLYTGYNVAYATIQTELCVCIDSDDYMPDDAVEKIVDYWRQNGSLQYAGILGLDYNIATKELIGGKFPEGLKEVYFYDLTLKNLHAGDTKPVMRTDLMKQVAPQVGFPEEKNFNPIYMMLQVCDKAPVLLMNENLCNVEYQIGADSMSQGIWRQYVNSARSFAKLRLLEMRLQRNNLKNRMRVSVHYVSSCILSRDKNWLNKSPLKLMTLLLSPLGGMLALVVMWKNRK
;
A
#
# COMPACT_ATOMS: atom_id res chain seq x y z
N MET A 1 -16.93 -18.36 4.77
CA MET A 1 -16.19 -17.06 4.74
C MET A 1 -15.27 -17.13 3.54
N LYS A 2 -15.12 -16.05 2.76
CA LYS A 2 -14.19 -16.01 1.63
C LYS A 2 -12.75 -15.98 2.12
N THR A 3 -11.81 -16.44 1.30
CA THR A 3 -10.37 -16.49 1.67
C THR A 3 -9.68 -15.15 1.45
N LEU A 4 -10.05 -14.41 0.40
CA LEU A 4 -9.36 -13.19 -0.04
C LEU A 4 -10.30 -11.99 -0.07
N THR A 5 -9.83 -10.84 0.40
CA THR A 5 -10.40 -9.54 0.02
C THR A 5 -9.45 -8.81 -0.91
N VAL A 6 -9.92 -8.49 -2.11
CA VAL A 6 -9.30 -7.48 -2.96
C VAL A 6 -9.82 -6.13 -2.46
N PHE A 7 -8.93 -5.19 -2.12
CA PHE A 7 -9.36 -3.85 -1.74
C PHE A 7 -8.75 -2.79 -2.66
N THR A 8 -9.54 -1.77 -2.96
CA THR A 8 -9.18 -0.72 -3.90
C THR A 8 -9.44 0.65 -3.27
N PRO A 9 -8.41 1.33 -2.74
CA PRO A 9 -8.51 2.74 -2.42
C PRO A 9 -8.72 3.56 -3.70
N THR A 10 -9.66 4.50 -3.68
CA THR A 10 -9.97 5.32 -4.85
C THR A 10 -10.19 6.78 -4.47
N TYR A 11 -9.77 7.70 -5.35
CA TYR A 11 -10.05 9.13 -5.24
C TYR A 11 -10.13 9.75 -6.63
N ASN A 12 -11.34 10.14 -7.05
CA ASN A 12 -11.60 10.72 -8.38
C ASN A 12 -11.06 9.82 -9.52
N ARG A 13 -11.41 8.54 -9.50
CA ARG A 13 -10.97 7.53 -10.47
C ARG A 13 -12.12 6.82 -11.20
N LYS A 14 -13.29 7.46 -11.31
CA LYS A 14 -14.43 6.93 -12.07
C LYS A 14 -14.03 6.45 -13.48
N HIS A 15 -13.10 7.15 -14.13
CA HIS A 15 -12.64 6.86 -15.48
C HIS A 15 -11.73 5.61 -15.60
N THR A 16 -11.18 5.10 -14.50
CA THR A 16 -10.27 3.93 -14.50
C THR A 16 -10.80 2.73 -13.72
N ILE A 17 -11.49 2.94 -12.59
CA ILE A 17 -11.94 1.87 -11.68
C ILE A 17 -12.82 0.79 -12.35
N GLY A 18 -13.47 1.13 -13.46
CA GLY A 18 -14.22 0.18 -14.27
C GLY A 18 -13.38 -0.99 -14.79
N ARG A 19 -12.10 -0.76 -15.11
CA ARG A 19 -11.17 -1.83 -15.54
C ARG A 19 -10.86 -2.81 -14.42
N THR A 20 -10.66 -2.31 -13.20
CA THR A 20 -10.49 -3.15 -12.00
C THR A 20 -11.72 -4.02 -11.79
N TYR A 21 -12.94 -3.44 -11.83
CA TYR A 21 -14.19 -4.18 -11.73
C TYR A 21 -14.33 -5.27 -12.79
N ASP A 22 -14.08 -4.96 -14.06
CA ASP A 22 -14.19 -5.91 -15.16
C ASP A 22 -13.21 -7.07 -15.02
N SER A 23 -12.00 -6.81 -14.51
CA SER A 23 -11.02 -7.88 -14.25
C SER A 23 -11.48 -8.82 -13.13
N LEU A 24 -12.13 -8.29 -12.09
CA LEU A 24 -12.68 -9.07 -10.99
C LEU A 24 -13.90 -9.90 -11.45
N ARG A 25 -14.72 -9.39 -12.37
CA ARG A 25 -15.80 -10.15 -12.98
C ARG A 25 -15.32 -11.34 -13.80
N ARG A 26 -14.16 -11.26 -14.42
CA ARG A 26 -13.56 -12.34 -15.23
C ARG A 26 -12.81 -13.38 -14.41
N GLN A 27 -12.56 -13.17 -13.11
CA GLN A 27 -11.80 -14.13 -12.31
C GLN A 27 -12.35 -15.55 -12.43
N THR A 28 -11.48 -16.54 -12.58
CA THR A 28 -11.85 -17.98 -12.65
C THR A 28 -12.34 -18.50 -11.30
N CYS A 29 -11.81 -17.99 -10.19
CA CYS A 29 -12.19 -18.34 -8.83
C CYS A 29 -13.07 -17.24 -8.19
N GLY A 30 -14.15 -17.65 -7.52
CA GLY A 30 -15.06 -16.75 -6.79
C GLY A 30 -14.81 -16.68 -5.28
N ASP A 31 -13.69 -17.20 -4.77
CA ASP A 31 -13.40 -17.21 -3.32
C ASP A 31 -12.79 -15.88 -2.83
N PHE A 32 -13.43 -14.77 -3.21
CA PHE A 32 -13.04 -13.44 -2.82
C PHE A 32 -14.22 -12.48 -2.64
N GLU A 33 -13.94 -11.34 -2.01
CA GLU A 33 -14.79 -10.15 -1.92
C GLU A 33 -14.03 -8.94 -2.46
N TRP A 34 -14.74 -7.91 -2.93
CA TRP A 34 -14.13 -6.65 -3.33
C TRP A 34 -14.55 -5.53 -2.38
N LEU A 35 -13.59 -4.83 -1.78
CA LEU A 35 -13.79 -3.67 -0.92
C LEU A 35 -13.28 -2.41 -1.63
N VAL A 36 -14.20 -1.49 -1.94
CA VAL A 36 -13.88 -0.17 -2.50
C VAL A 36 -13.87 0.85 -1.36
N ILE A 37 -12.74 1.53 -1.16
CA ILE A 37 -12.61 2.61 -0.18
C ILE A 37 -12.50 3.92 -0.93
N ASP A 38 -13.57 4.71 -0.89
CA ASP A 38 -13.62 6.02 -1.52
C ASP A 38 -13.09 7.10 -0.57
N ASP A 39 -11.94 7.65 -0.90
CA ASP A 39 -11.22 8.68 -0.14
C ASP A 39 -11.75 10.10 -0.47
N GLY A 40 -13.07 10.27 -0.54
CA GLY A 40 -13.70 11.58 -0.72
C GLY A 40 -13.84 12.01 -2.18
N SER A 41 -14.17 11.10 -3.10
CA SER A 41 -14.39 11.41 -4.51
C SER A 41 -15.57 12.33 -4.73
N SER A 42 -15.49 13.13 -5.80
CA SER A 42 -16.53 14.06 -6.26
C SER A 42 -16.81 13.95 -7.76
N ASP A 43 -16.24 12.96 -8.44
CA ASP A 43 -16.33 12.76 -9.90
C ASP A 43 -17.46 11.81 -10.34
N GLY A 44 -18.30 11.37 -9.39
CA GLY A 44 -19.37 10.40 -9.65
C GLY A 44 -18.90 8.94 -9.50
N THR A 45 -17.79 8.69 -8.79
CA THR A 45 -17.32 7.34 -8.46
C THR A 45 -18.38 6.56 -7.66
N ARG A 46 -19.01 7.20 -6.64
CA ARG A 46 -20.06 6.59 -5.83
C ARG A 46 -21.25 6.15 -6.66
N GLU A 47 -21.78 7.05 -7.47
CA GLU A 47 -22.94 6.80 -8.34
C GLU A 47 -22.65 5.68 -9.34
N TRP A 48 -21.41 5.60 -9.82
CA TRP A 48 -20.98 4.50 -10.65
C TRP A 48 -21.01 3.17 -9.88
N VAL A 49 -20.49 3.10 -8.66
CA VAL A 49 -20.54 1.90 -7.84
C VAL A 49 -21.99 1.49 -7.57
N GLU A 50 -22.88 2.43 -7.20
CA GLU A 50 -24.30 2.16 -6.97
C GLU A 50 -25.02 1.61 -8.20
N SER A 51 -24.55 1.92 -9.41
CA SER A 51 -25.12 1.39 -10.67
C SER A 51 -24.75 -0.06 -11.00
N LEU A 52 -23.83 -0.69 -10.25
CA LEU A 52 -23.32 -2.04 -10.55
C LEU A 52 -24.25 -3.18 -10.12
N GLY A 53 -25.28 -2.91 -9.32
CA GLY A 53 -26.25 -3.90 -8.86
C GLY A 53 -27.14 -3.39 -7.75
N ASP A 54 -27.86 -4.30 -7.11
CA ASP A 54 -28.79 -3.96 -6.04
C ASP A 54 -28.03 -3.57 -4.77
N LYS A 55 -28.31 -2.37 -4.29
CA LYS A 55 -27.71 -1.80 -3.08
C LYS A 55 -28.40 -2.35 -1.82
N VAL A 56 -27.60 -2.91 -0.93
CA VAL A 56 -28.03 -3.27 0.42
C VAL A 56 -27.31 -2.37 1.42
N GLN A 57 -28.08 -1.54 2.11
CA GLN A 57 -27.54 -0.66 3.14
C GLN A 57 -27.03 -1.49 4.32
N LEU A 58 -25.83 -1.19 4.80
CA LEU A 58 -25.31 -1.73 6.06
C LEU A 58 -25.49 -0.72 7.20
N GLU A 59 -25.67 -1.22 8.42
CA GLU A 59 -25.33 -0.46 9.61
C GLU A 59 -23.81 -0.44 9.78
N GLY A 60 -23.14 0.20 8.81
CA GLY A 60 -21.69 0.16 8.65
C GLY A 60 -20.98 1.19 9.52
N GLN A 61 -19.70 1.00 9.69
CA GLN A 61 -18.85 1.89 10.46
C GLN A 61 -18.61 3.20 9.69
N ARG A 62 -18.65 4.31 10.42
CA ARG A 62 -18.17 5.61 9.95
C ARG A 62 -16.66 5.71 10.15
N PHE A 63 -16.01 6.49 9.29
CA PHE A 63 -14.60 6.73 9.40
C PHE A 63 -14.27 8.23 9.35
N ASP A 64 -13.29 8.65 10.15
CA ASP A 64 -12.71 9.98 10.01
C ASP A 64 -11.75 10.05 8.80
N TRP A 65 -11.18 11.23 8.56
CA TRP A 65 -10.23 11.46 7.47
C TRP A 65 -8.99 10.54 7.54
N MET A 66 -8.60 10.08 8.74
CA MET A 66 -7.46 9.16 8.94
C MET A 66 -7.84 7.69 8.78
N GLY A 67 -9.13 7.37 8.57
CA GLY A 67 -9.64 6.00 8.54
C GLY A 67 -9.78 5.36 9.92
N ARG A 68 -9.98 6.15 10.97
CA ARG A 68 -10.30 5.65 12.30
C ARG A 68 -11.82 5.52 12.42
N VAL A 69 -12.27 4.43 13.03
CA VAL A 69 -13.68 4.18 13.28
C VAL A 69 -14.27 5.27 14.18
N LEU A 70 -15.44 5.77 13.80
CA LEU A 70 -16.25 6.71 14.57
C LEU A 70 -17.54 6.02 15.01
N ASP A 71 -18.15 6.51 16.08
CA ASP A 71 -19.44 6.05 16.54
C ASP A 71 -20.58 6.40 15.56
N GLY A 72 -21.59 5.54 15.51
CA GLY A 72 -22.80 5.67 14.69
C GLY A 72 -22.71 4.99 13.33
N ALA A 73 -23.89 4.72 12.74
CA ALA A 73 -24.05 4.14 11.42
C ALA A 73 -23.69 5.16 10.32
N ASP A 74 -23.24 4.67 9.17
CA ASP A 74 -22.94 5.48 8.00
C ASP A 74 -23.79 5.04 6.80
N GLU A 75 -24.61 5.95 6.27
CA GLU A 75 -25.35 5.76 5.01
C GLU A 75 -24.44 5.58 3.78
N ASN A 76 -23.17 5.94 3.92
CA ASN A 76 -22.16 5.83 2.88
C ASN A 76 -21.36 4.51 2.95
N HIS A 77 -21.82 3.57 3.79
CA HIS A 77 -21.28 2.22 3.86
C HIS A 77 -22.37 1.22 3.42
N PHE A 78 -22.18 0.57 2.29
CA PHE A 78 -23.16 -0.33 1.70
C PHE A 78 -22.51 -1.48 0.94
N VAL A 79 -23.31 -2.49 0.62
CA VAL A 79 -22.92 -3.64 -0.19
C VAL A 79 -23.73 -3.66 -1.49
N ILE A 80 -23.04 -4.00 -2.58
CA ILE A 80 -23.65 -4.37 -3.85
C ILE A 80 -23.45 -5.88 -4.06
N GLN A 81 -24.54 -6.59 -4.28
CA GLN A 81 -24.47 -8.00 -4.65
C GLN A 81 -24.28 -8.09 -6.17
N THR A 82 -23.11 -8.56 -6.59
CA THR A 82 -22.86 -8.87 -7.99
C THR A 82 -23.07 -10.37 -8.24
N PRO A 83 -23.23 -10.83 -9.48
CA PRO A 83 -23.37 -12.26 -9.76
C PRO A 83 -22.18 -13.13 -9.32
N LYS A 84 -21.00 -12.53 -9.10
CA LYS A 84 -19.77 -13.26 -8.84
C LYS A 84 -19.19 -13.05 -7.45
N PHE A 85 -19.27 -11.85 -6.91
CA PHE A 85 -18.70 -11.50 -5.63
C PHE A 85 -19.52 -10.43 -4.89
N LYS A 86 -19.34 -10.34 -3.59
CA LYS A 86 -19.81 -9.20 -2.80
C LYS A 86 -18.87 -8.02 -3.02
N LEU A 87 -19.43 -6.87 -3.43
CA LEU A 87 -18.73 -5.58 -3.43
C LEU A 87 -19.18 -4.81 -2.19
N GLU A 88 -18.23 -4.39 -1.36
CA GLU A 88 -18.48 -3.53 -0.21
C GLU A 88 -17.88 -2.15 -0.51
N TYR A 89 -18.68 -1.11 -0.33
CA TYR A 89 -18.27 0.27 -0.56
C TYR A 89 -18.27 1.04 0.75
N VAL A 90 -17.16 1.73 1.00
CA VAL A 90 -16.97 2.59 2.18
C VAL A 90 -16.47 3.95 1.74
N TYR A 91 -17.19 5.00 2.09
CA TYR A 91 -16.75 6.37 1.89
C TYR A 91 -16.11 6.94 3.14
N LYS A 92 -15.10 7.81 2.98
CA LYS A 92 -14.53 8.62 4.06
C LYS A 92 -14.05 9.97 3.55
N PRO A 93 -13.94 11.00 4.42
CA PRO A 93 -13.31 12.26 4.04
C PRO A 93 -11.88 12.06 3.58
N ASN A 94 -11.44 12.83 2.56
CA ASN A 94 -10.13 12.66 1.93
C ASN A 94 -8.96 12.85 2.89
N GLY A 95 -8.16 11.81 3.07
CA GLY A 95 -6.96 11.78 3.92
C GLY A 95 -5.69 11.30 3.24
N GLY A 96 -5.80 10.82 2.00
CA GLY A 96 -4.70 10.24 1.22
C GLY A 96 -4.62 8.71 1.32
N LEU A 97 -3.87 8.11 0.41
CA LEU A 97 -3.83 6.67 0.15
C LEU A 97 -3.71 5.82 1.43
N TYR A 98 -2.79 6.14 2.33
CA TYR A 98 -2.56 5.35 3.54
C TYR A 98 -3.78 5.28 4.46
N THR A 99 -4.65 6.28 4.43
CA THR A 99 -5.88 6.30 5.24
C THR A 99 -6.93 5.35 4.69
N GLY A 100 -6.93 5.10 3.37
CA GLY A 100 -7.71 4.04 2.75
C GLY A 100 -7.28 2.65 3.23
N TYR A 101 -5.97 2.42 3.38
CA TYR A 101 -5.46 1.17 3.97
C TYR A 101 -5.90 1.00 5.44
N ASN A 102 -5.98 2.09 6.21
CA ASN A 102 -6.51 2.02 7.58
C ASN A 102 -7.97 1.53 7.60
N VAL A 103 -8.81 2.08 6.71
CA VAL A 103 -10.20 1.62 6.54
C VAL A 103 -10.24 0.16 6.11
N ALA A 104 -9.41 -0.22 5.12
CA ALA A 104 -9.35 -1.60 4.64
C ALA A 104 -9.08 -2.58 5.80
N TYR A 105 -8.04 -2.34 6.59
CA TYR A 105 -7.71 -3.24 7.70
C TYR A 105 -8.70 -3.19 8.87
N ALA A 106 -9.46 -2.11 9.04
CA ALA A 106 -10.57 -2.09 10.00
C ALA A 106 -11.78 -2.91 9.50
N THR A 107 -12.04 -2.94 8.18
CA THR A 107 -13.24 -3.54 7.58
C THR A 107 -13.04 -5.01 7.21
N ILE A 108 -11.92 -5.39 6.58
CA ILE A 108 -11.67 -6.73 6.03
C ILE A 108 -11.77 -7.81 7.10
N GLN A 109 -12.48 -8.92 6.79
CA GLN A 109 -12.64 -10.07 7.69
C GLN A 109 -12.03 -11.37 7.12
N THR A 110 -11.65 -11.41 5.84
CA THR A 110 -11.04 -12.57 5.19
C THR A 110 -9.62 -12.82 5.70
N GLU A 111 -9.11 -14.03 5.49
CA GLU A 111 -7.76 -14.43 5.93
C GLU A 111 -6.66 -13.62 5.25
N LEU A 112 -6.80 -13.40 3.94
CA LEU A 112 -5.87 -12.66 3.10
C LEU A 112 -6.48 -11.38 2.56
N CYS A 113 -5.62 -10.40 2.30
CA CYS A 113 -5.98 -9.16 1.62
C CYS A 113 -4.91 -8.76 0.60
N VAL A 114 -5.35 -8.17 -0.52
CA VAL A 114 -4.49 -7.62 -1.56
C VAL A 114 -5.01 -6.26 -2.02
N CYS A 115 -4.11 -5.29 -2.16
CA CYS A 115 -4.45 -4.01 -2.76
C CYS A 115 -4.30 -4.06 -4.28
N ILE A 116 -5.34 -3.67 -4.98
CA ILE A 116 -5.30 -3.36 -6.42
C ILE A 116 -5.71 -1.91 -6.56
N ASP A 117 -4.82 -1.09 -7.08
CA ASP A 117 -5.08 0.33 -7.27
C ASP A 117 -6.17 0.56 -8.33
N SER A 118 -6.89 1.67 -8.24
CA SER A 118 -8.08 1.94 -9.08
C SER A 118 -7.78 2.20 -10.56
N ASP A 119 -6.50 2.21 -10.94
CA ASP A 119 -6.00 2.28 -12.32
C ASP A 119 -5.31 0.99 -12.79
N ASP A 120 -5.23 -0.02 -11.90
CA ASP A 120 -4.67 -1.35 -12.18
C ASP A 120 -5.76 -2.43 -12.28
N TYR A 121 -5.38 -3.62 -12.74
CA TYR A 121 -6.30 -4.76 -12.85
C TYR A 121 -5.60 -6.11 -12.73
N MET A 122 -6.34 -7.13 -12.27
CA MET A 122 -5.82 -8.48 -12.08
C MET A 122 -5.91 -9.31 -13.37
N PRO A 123 -4.94 -10.23 -13.65
CA PRO A 123 -5.15 -11.33 -14.59
C PRO A 123 -6.37 -12.17 -14.19
N ASP A 124 -7.02 -12.80 -15.16
CA ASP A 124 -8.30 -13.51 -14.96
C ASP A 124 -8.21 -14.73 -14.01
N ASP A 125 -6.99 -15.27 -13.78
CA ASP A 125 -6.69 -16.41 -12.91
C ASP A 125 -5.96 -16.03 -11.61
N ALA A 126 -5.78 -14.73 -11.35
CA ALA A 126 -4.94 -14.28 -10.23
C ALA A 126 -5.51 -14.66 -8.85
N VAL A 127 -6.83 -14.57 -8.66
CA VAL A 127 -7.48 -14.99 -7.40
C VAL A 127 -7.31 -16.50 -7.18
N GLU A 128 -7.52 -17.31 -8.20
CA GLU A 128 -7.32 -18.77 -8.13
C GLU A 128 -5.87 -19.10 -7.72
N LYS A 129 -4.90 -18.51 -8.40
CA LYS A 129 -3.48 -18.68 -8.09
C LYS A 129 -3.15 -18.32 -6.65
N ILE A 130 -3.63 -17.17 -6.15
CA ILE A 130 -3.41 -16.72 -4.77
C ILE A 130 -3.98 -17.73 -3.77
N VAL A 131 -5.25 -18.09 -3.95
CA VAL A 131 -5.98 -18.96 -3.01
C VAL A 131 -5.39 -20.37 -2.98
N ASP A 132 -5.11 -20.94 -4.14
CA ASP A 132 -4.55 -22.30 -4.23
C ASP A 132 -3.11 -22.35 -3.73
N TYR A 133 -2.30 -21.36 -4.07
CA TYR A 133 -0.93 -21.29 -3.57
C TYR A 133 -0.88 -21.15 -2.04
N TRP A 134 -1.76 -20.31 -1.47
CA TRP A 134 -1.86 -20.17 -0.01
C TRP A 134 -2.33 -21.45 0.67
N ARG A 135 -3.34 -22.14 0.13
CA ARG A 135 -3.82 -23.41 0.66
C ARG A 135 -2.76 -24.50 0.67
N GLN A 136 -1.87 -24.50 -0.33
CA GLN A 136 -0.81 -25.50 -0.46
C GLN A 136 0.42 -25.20 0.36
N ASN A 137 0.81 -23.93 0.51
CA ASN A 137 2.10 -23.52 1.06
C ASN A 137 1.98 -22.59 2.27
N GLY A 138 0.82 -21.98 2.48
CA GLY A 138 0.58 -21.01 3.53
C GLY A 138 0.58 -21.63 4.93
N SER A 139 1.01 -20.86 5.91
CA SER A 139 0.93 -21.21 7.33
C SER A 139 1.06 -19.97 8.21
N LEU A 140 0.86 -20.14 9.52
CA LEU A 140 0.96 -19.04 10.49
C LEU A 140 2.37 -18.44 10.62
N GLN A 141 3.40 -19.09 10.11
CA GLN A 141 4.77 -18.57 10.11
C GLN A 141 5.00 -17.48 9.05
N TYR A 142 4.16 -17.42 8.00
CA TYR A 142 4.30 -16.46 6.92
C TYR A 142 3.44 -15.22 7.12
N ALA A 143 3.95 -14.08 6.69
CA ALA A 143 3.21 -12.82 6.66
C ALA A 143 2.20 -12.75 5.49
N GLY A 144 2.38 -13.59 4.48
CA GLY A 144 1.58 -13.64 3.26
C GLY A 144 2.36 -14.15 2.07
N ILE A 145 1.93 -13.74 0.88
CA ILE A 145 2.55 -14.06 -0.41
C ILE A 145 3.03 -12.77 -1.06
N LEU A 146 4.10 -12.84 -1.82
CA LEU A 146 4.57 -11.78 -2.69
C LEU A 146 4.57 -12.28 -4.13
N GLY A 147 3.67 -11.75 -4.95
CA GLY A 147 3.61 -11.99 -6.38
C GLY A 147 4.24 -10.87 -7.19
N LEU A 148 4.14 -10.96 -8.51
CA LEU A 148 4.76 -10.04 -9.44
C LEU A 148 3.73 -9.10 -10.06
N ASP A 149 4.21 -7.89 -10.40
CA ASP A 149 3.49 -6.93 -11.21
C ASP A 149 3.99 -7.00 -12.67
N TYR A 150 3.08 -6.77 -13.62
CA TYR A 150 3.34 -6.78 -15.05
C TYR A 150 3.03 -5.41 -15.65
N ASN A 151 3.98 -4.84 -16.34
CA ASN A 151 3.83 -3.56 -17.02
C ASN A 151 3.22 -3.78 -18.41
N ILE A 152 2.02 -3.25 -18.63
CA ILE A 152 1.27 -3.41 -19.89
C ILE A 152 1.96 -2.70 -21.05
N ALA A 153 2.56 -1.54 -20.78
CA ALA A 153 3.21 -0.74 -21.83
C ALA A 153 4.49 -1.41 -22.36
N THR A 154 5.32 -1.98 -21.47
CA THR A 154 6.56 -2.68 -21.86
C THR A 154 6.32 -4.16 -22.16
N LYS A 155 5.19 -4.72 -21.75
CA LYS A 155 4.85 -6.15 -21.85
C LYS A 155 5.83 -7.06 -21.12
N GLU A 156 6.30 -6.63 -19.95
CA GLU A 156 7.29 -7.34 -19.15
C GLU A 156 6.90 -7.36 -17.66
N LEU A 157 7.41 -8.36 -16.95
CA LEU A 157 7.34 -8.37 -15.48
C LEU A 157 8.21 -7.24 -14.92
N ILE A 158 7.68 -6.46 -14.00
CA ILE A 158 8.40 -5.37 -13.36
C ILE A 158 9.50 -5.97 -12.45
N GLY A 159 10.76 -5.70 -12.76
CA GLY A 159 11.91 -6.26 -12.05
C GLY A 159 12.22 -7.73 -12.34
N GLY A 160 11.46 -8.38 -13.22
CA GLY A 160 11.67 -9.78 -13.59
C GLY A 160 11.14 -10.78 -12.55
N LYS A 161 11.59 -12.03 -12.63
CA LYS A 161 11.24 -13.10 -11.70
C LYS A 161 12.12 -13.08 -10.45
N PHE A 162 11.58 -13.58 -9.34
CA PHE A 162 12.40 -13.92 -8.17
C PHE A 162 13.40 -15.04 -8.51
N PRO A 163 14.55 -15.11 -7.80
CA PRO A 163 15.56 -16.14 -8.03
C PRO A 163 14.97 -17.56 -7.94
N GLU A 164 15.38 -18.42 -8.86
CA GLU A 164 14.95 -19.82 -8.89
C GLU A 164 15.32 -20.54 -7.59
N GLY A 165 14.39 -21.35 -7.08
CA GLY A 165 14.56 -22.09 -5.83
C GLY A 165 14.36 -21.28 -4.55
N LEU A 166 14.26 -19.95 -4.62
CA LEU A 166 13.94 -19.12 -3.47
C LEU A 166 12.42 -19.15 -3.21
N LYS A 167 12.00 -19.84 -2.15
CA LYS A 167 10.58 -20.01 -1.82
C LYS A 167 10.01 -18.95 -0.91
N GLU A 168 10.86 -18.37 -0.04
CA GLU A 168 10.45 -17.38 0.95
C GLU A 168 11.54 -16.35 1.18
N VAL A 169 11.15 -15.17 1.66
CA VAL A 169 12.09 -14.09 1.96
C VAL A 169 11.52 -13.16 3.03
N TYR A 170 12.37 -12.58 3.84
CA TYR A 170 11.99 -11.37 4.56
C TYR A 170 11.97 -10.20 3.59
N PHE A 171 10.85 -9.50 3.49
CA PHE A 171 10.60 -8.50 2.44
C PHE A 171 11.76 -7.50 2.25
N TYR A 172 12.35 -7.02 3.35
CA TYR A 172 13.43 -6.05 3.29
C TYR A 172 14.72 -6.62 2.67
N ASP A 173 14.92 -7.94 2.75
CA ASP A 173 16.07 -8.63 2.13
C ASP A 173 16.04 -8.62 0.60
N LEU A 174 14.86 -8.46 -0.02
CA LEU A 174 14.75 -8.31 -1.49
C LEU A 174 15.65 -7.17 -1.98
N THR A 175 15.51 -6.01 -1.36
CA THR A 175 16.32 -4.83 -1.69
C THR A 175 17.76 -4.94 -1.17
N LEU A 176 17.95 -5.39 0.09
CA LEU A 176 19.28 -5.42 0.70
C LEU A 176 20.24 -6.42 0.03
N LYS A 177 19.70 -7.51 -0.51
CA LYS A 177 20.47 -8.58 -1.19
C LYS A 177 20.36 -8.53 -2.70
N ASN A 178 19.73 -7.47 -3.27
CA ASN A 178 19.46 -7.32 -4.71
C ASN A 178 18.78 -8.57 -5.32
N LEU A 179 17.81 -9.14 -4.62
CA LEU A 179 17.09 -10.33 -5.08
C LEU A 179 15.96 -9.99 -6.06
N HIS A 180 15.45 -8.76 -5.98
CA HIS A 180 14.44 -8.21 -6.89
C HIS A 180 14.52 -6.69 -6.93
N ALA A 181 14.30 -6.07 -8.07
CA ALA A 181 14.48 -4.63 -8.28
C ALA A 181 13.21 -3.92 -8.81
N GLY A 182 12.05 -4.52 -8.68
CA GLY A 182 10.79 -3.97 -9.18
C GLY A 182 9.69 -3.89 -8.13
N ASP A 183 8.58 -3.29 -8.52
CA ASP A 183 7.35 -3.36 -7.74
C ASP A 183 6.83 -4.79 -7.72
N THR A 184 6.17 -5.15 -6.63
CA THR A 184 5.64 -6.49 -6.37
C THR A 184 4.24 -6.38 -5.81
N LYS A 185 3.43 -7.43 -5.96
CA LYS A 185 2.08 -7.49 -5.43
C LYS A 185 2.02 -8.25 -4.11
N PRO A 186 1.99 -7.54 -2.97
CA PRO A 186 1.85 -8.18 -1.66
C PRO A 186 0.41 -8.64 -1.42
N VAL A 187 0.25 -9.92 -1.10
CA VAL A 187 -0.98 -10.50 -0.56
C VAL A 187 -0.71 -10.82 0.90
N MET A 188 -1.31 -10.07 1.80
CA MET A 188 -0.94 -10.11 3.21
C MET A 188 -1.97 -10.83 4.06
N ARG A 189 -1.52 -11.44 5.14
CA ARG A 189 -2.44 -11.92 6.19
C ARG A 189 -3.08 -10.75 6.90
N THR A 190 -4.40 -10.73 6.90
CA THR A 190 -5.22 -9.65 7.44
C THR A 190 -5.03 -9.46 8.94
N ASP A 191 -4.93 -10.56 9.70
CA ASP A 191 -4.73 -10.53 11.15
C ASP A 191 -3.44 -9.82 11.56
N LEU A 192 -2.35 -10.00 10.78
CA LEU A 192 -1.08 -9.35 11.04
C LEU A 192 -1.12 -7.86 10.67
N MET A 193 -1.79 -7.51 9.56
CA MET A 193 -1.94 -6.11 9.16
C MET A 193 -2.79 -5.32 10.16
N LYS A 194 -3.85 -5.92 10.71
CA LYS A 194 -4.65 -5.33 11.79
C LYS A 194 -3.86 -5.00 13.06
N GLN A 195 -2.82 -5.77 13.39
CA GLN A 195 -1.98 -5.52 14.56
C GLN A 195 -1.13 -4.24 14.45
N VAL A 196 -0.84 -3.79 13.23
CA VAL A 196 -0.01 -2.60 12.96
C VAL A 196 -0.81 -1.40 12.46
N ALA A 197 -2.07 -1.60 12.11
CA ALA A 197 -3.02 -0.55 11.77
C ALA A 197 -3.64 0.05 13.05
N PRO A 198 -4.10 1.33 13.02
CA PRO A 198 -3.98 2.27 11.90
C PRO A 198 -2.60 2.92 11.79
N GLN A 199 -2.17 3.20 10.57
CA GLN A 199 -1.02 4.05 10.30
C GLN A 199 -1.37 5.50 10.62
N VAL A 200 -0.78 6.03 11.68
CA VAL A 200 -1.03 7.42 12.12
C VAL A 200 -0.11 8.37 11.39
N GLY A 201 -0.66 9.17 10.48
CA GLY A 201 0.03 10.21 9.73
C GLY A 201 -0.14 11.61 10.30
N PHE A 202 -0.02 12.61 9.45
CA PHE A 202 -0.11 14.03 9.78
C PHE A 202 -1.22 14.69 8.95
N PRO A 203 -2.09 15.53 9.54
CA PRO A 203 -3.27 16.08 8.84
C PRO A 203 -2.97 16.79 7.52
N GLU A 204 -1.82 17.47 7.44
CA GLU A 204 -1.42 18.24 6.27
C GLU A 204 -0.66 17.39 5.23
N GLU A 205 -0.34 16.13 5.54
CA GLU A 205 0.46 15.25 4.69
C GLU A 205 -0.35 14.06 4.20
N LYS A 206 -0.75 14.08 2.93
CA LYS A 206 -1.57 13.01 2.32
C LYS A 206 -0.75 11.83 1.78
N ASN A 207 0.57 12.00 1.66
CA ASN A 207 1.45 10.96 1.13
C ASN A 207 2.32 10.36 2.24
N PHE A 208 1.78 9.36 2.93
CA PHE A 208 2.54 8.50 3.82
C PHE A 208 2.46 7.05 3.27
N ASN A 209 3.57 6.54 2.75
CA ASN A 209 3.59 5.26 2.06
C ASN A 209 3.05 4.12 2.95
N PRO A 210 2.03 3.36 2.51
CA PRO A 210 1.46 2.21 3.24
C PRO A 210 2.46 1.09 3.53
N ILE A 211 3.59 1.05 2.83
CA ILE A 211 4.70 0.12 3.11
C ILE A 211 5.14 0.20 4.58
N TYR A 212 4.88 1.31 5.27
CA TYR A 212 5.16 1.49 6.69
C TYR A 212 4.53 0.41 7.58
N MET A 213 3.30 0.00 7.28
CA MET A 213 2.63 -1.09 8.00
C MET A 213 3.21 -2.45 7.60
N MET A 214 3.37 -2.69 6.31
CA MET A 214 3.90 -3.95 5.79
C MET A 214 5.31 -4.24 6.32
N LEU A 215 6.19 -3.25 6.39
CA LEU A 215 7.54 -3.42 6.93
C LEU A 215 7.54 -3.89 8.39
N GLN A 216 6.59 -3.44 9.22
CA GLN A 216 6.51 -3.87 10.62
C GLN A 216 6.11 -5.33 10.76
N VAL A 217 5.29 -5.84 9.86
CA VAL A 217 4.89 -7.26 9.80
C VAL A 217 6.01 -8.09 9.21
N CYS A 218 6.55 -7.68 8.07
CA CYS A 218 7.55 -8.44 7.32
C CYS A 218 8.97 -8.40 7.93
N ASP A 219 9.22 -7.58 8.95
CA ASP A 219 10.45 -7.66 9.76
C ASP A 219 10.42 -8.84 10.73
N LYS A 220 9.21 -9.33 11.08
CA LYS A 220 8.98 -10.40 12.05
C LYS A 220 8.71 -11.75 11.39
N ALA A 221 8.06 -11.76 10.23
CA ALA A 221 7.68 -12.96 9.51
C ALA A 221 8.03 -12.86 8.02
N PRO A 222 8.54 -13.94 7.39
CA PRO A 222 8.83 -13.96 5.97
C PRO A 222 7.53 -13.99 5.14
N VAL A 223 7.65 -13.67 3.86
CA VAL A 223 6.61 -13.85 2.84
C VAL A 223 7.00 -14.99 1.90
N LEU A 224 6.02 -15.75 1.45
CA LEU A 224 6.18 -16.72 0.37
C LEU A 224 6.35 -16.01 -0.97
N LEU A 225 7.22 -16.49 -1.83
CA LEU A 225 7.45 -15.93 -3.16
C LEU A 225 6.66 -16.71 -4.22
N MET A 226 5.95 -15.99 -5.07
CA MET A 226 5.18 -16.54 -6.18
C MET A 226 5.63 -15.88 -7.49
N ASN A 227 6.25 -16.63 -8.40
CA ASN A 227 6.70 -16.14 -9.71
C ASN A 227 5.55 -16.07 -10.74
N GLU A 228 4.40 -15.52 -10.31
CA GLU A 228 3.19 -15.32 -11.11
C GLU A 228 2.82 -13.84 -11.17
N ASN A 229 2.30 -13.41 -12.32
CA ASN A 229 1.69 -12.10 -12.48
C ASN A 229 0.37 -12.05 -11.70
N LEU A 230 0.27 -11.16 -10.73
CA LEU A 230 -0.95 -10.94 -9.95
C LEU A 230 -1.61 -9.60 -10.25
N CYS A 231 -0.91 -8.66 -10.89
CA CYS A 231 -1.45 -7.35 -11.21
C CYS A 231 -0.84 -6.80 -12.50
N ASN A 232 -1.69 -6.35 -13.39
CA ASN A 232 -1.35 -5.60 -14.59
C ASN A 232 -1.35 -4.11 -14.25
N VAL A 233 -0.18 -3.49 -14.35
CA VAL A 233 0.05 -2.08 -13.99
C VAL A 233 0.12 -1.23 -15.26
N GLU A 234 -0.65 -0.14 -15.27
CA GLU A 234 -0.59 0.87 -16.31
C GLU A 234 -0.11 2.20 -15.71
N TYR A 235 1.18 2.50 -15.90
CA TYR A 235 1.74 3.77 -15.41
C TYR A 235 1.08 4.96 -16.12
N GLN A 236 0.35 5.76 -15.35
CA GLN A 236 -0.29 6.96 -15.85
C GLN A 236 0.76 8.03 -16.20
N ILE A 237 0.72 8.54 -17.45
CA ILE A 237 1.56 9.65 -17.90
C ILE A 237 0.74 10.92 -17.69
N GLY A 238 0.91 11.59 -16.56
CA GLY A 238 0.16 12.83 -16.27
C GLY A 238 0.63 13.52 -14.99
N ALA A 239 0.20 14.78 -14.82
CA ALA A 239 0.55 15.63 -13.68
C ALA A 239 0.09 15.04 -12.32
N ASP A 240 -0.92 14.14 -12.34
CA ASP A 240 -1.48 13.49 -11.16
C ASP A 240 -0.79 12.15 -10.81
N SER A 241 0.22 11.74 -11.60
CA SER A 241 1.00 10.54 -11.33
C SER A 241 1.85 10.72 -10.07
N MET A 242 1.64 9.87 -9.07
CA MET A 242 2.44 9.88 -7.83
C MET A 242 3.92 9.61 -8.10
N SER A 243 4.24 8.80 -9.10
CA SER A 243 5.63 8.46 -9.47
C SER A 243 6.41 9.63 -10.10
N GLN A 244 5.76 10.55 -10.79
CA GLN A 244 6.42 11.71 -11.43
C GLN A 244 6.68 12.88 -10.47
N GLY A 245 6.01 12.93 -9.34
CA GLY A 245 6.06 14.04 -8.38
C GLY A 245 6.97 13.84 -7.16
N ILE A 246 7.96 12.93 -7.22
CA ILE A 246 8.72 12.51 -6.02
C ILE A 246 9.37 13.68 -5.24
N TRP A 247 9.91 14.68 -5.91
CA TRP A 247 10.52 15.84 -5.24
C TRP A 247 9.49 16.69 -4.50
N ARG A 248 8.30 16.89 -5.09
CA ARG A 248 7.17 17.57 -4.46
C ARG A 248 6.66 16.77 -3.27
N GLN A 249 6.59 15.45 -3.39
CA GLN A 249 6.18 14.58 -2.29
C GLN A 249 7.14 14.67 -1.10
N TYR A 250 8.46 14.66 -1.34
CA TYR A 250 9.45 14.85 -0.26
C TYR A 250 9.28 16.15 0.50
N VAL A 251 8.89 17.24 -0.17
CA VAL A 251 8.64 18.52 0.48
C VAL A 251 7.30 18.53 1.21
N ASN A 252 6.23 18.08 0.53
CA ASN A 252 4.86 18.16 1.05
C ASN A 252 4.54 17.13 2.13
N SER A 253 5.33 16.05 2.26
CA SER A 253 5.09 14.96 3.22
C SER A 253 6.36 14.62 4.02
N ALA A 254 7.15 15.64 4.34
CA ALA A 254 8.47 15.47 4.92
C ALA A 254 8.46 14.77 6.30
N ARG A 255 7.43 15.00 7.14
CA ARG A 255 7.28 14.31 8.44
C ARG A 255 6.94 12.83 8.26
N SER A 256 6.12 12.51 7.27
CA SER A 256 5.77 11.12 6.92
C SER A 256 6.99 10.35 6.43
N PHE A 257 7.81 10.97 5.56
CA PHE A 257 9.08 10.38 5.16
C PHE A 257 10.03 10.21 6.33
N ALA A 258 10.16 11.21 7.22
CA ALA A 258 10.99 11.08 8.43
C ALA A 258 10.54 9.92 9.32
N LYS A 259 9.21 9.75 9.51
CA LYS A 259 8.64 8.68 10.32
C LYS A 259 8.91 7.30 9.71
N LEU A 260 8.81 7.16 8.38
CA LEU A 260 9.18 5.92 7.68
C LEU A 260 10.67 5.59 7.90
N ARG A 261 11.57 6.58 7.76
CA ARG A 261 13.01 6.37 7.95
C ARG A 261 13.36 5.99 9.40
N LEU A 262 12.65 6.53 10.40
CA LEU A 262 12.80 6.09 11.80
C LEU A 262 12.41 4.61 11.98
N LEU A 263 11.36 4.13 11.31
CA LEU A 263 11.03 2.72 11.30
C LEU A 263 12.15 1.90 10.66
N GLU A 264 12.57 2.27 9.45
CA GLU A 264 13.62 1.55 8.72
C GLU A 264 14.93 1.42 9.52
N MET A 265 15.32 2.46 10.28
CA MET A 265 16.50 2.39 11.17
C MET A 265 16.36 1.31 12.26
N ARG A 266 15.13 1.02 12.71
CA ARG A 266 14.82 0.06 13.80
C ARG A 266 14.65 -1.36 13.32
N LEU A 267 14.40 -1.58 12.01
CA LEU A 267 14.17 -2.92 11.48
C LEU A 267 15.36 -3.84 11.80
N GLN A 268 15.05 -5.03 12.31
CA GLN A 268 16.06 -6.02 12.70
C GLN A 268 16.89 -6.47 11.51
N ARG A 269 16.25 -6.60 10.35
CA ARG A 269 16.86 -7.05 9.10
C ARG A 269 17.70 -5.98 8.39
N ASN A 270 17.70 -4.72 8.86
CA ASN A 270 18.42 -3.65 8.19
C ASN A 270 19.94 -3.74 8.44
N ASN A 271 20.74 -3.64 7.36
CA ASN A 271 22.20 -3.67 7.44
C ASN A 271 22.81 -2.27 7.66
N LEU A 272 24.10 -2.22 8.03
CA LEU A 272 24.80 -0.97 8.36
C LEU A 272 24.79 0.03 7.18
N LYS A 273 25.10 -0.44 5.95
CA LYS A 273 25.14 0.42 4.74
C LYS A 273 23.80 1.10 4.51
N ASN A 274 22.71 0.35 4.60
CA ASN A 274 21.39 0.92 4.39
C ASN A 274 20.96 1.79 5.57
N ARG A 275 21.32 1.47 6.83
CA ARG A 275 21.10 2.35 7.98
C ARG A 275 21.77 3.72 7.79
N MET A 276 22.98 3.76 7.23
CA MET A 276 23.65 5.03 6.87
C MET A 276 22.85 5.81 5.83
N ARG A 277 22.43 5.16 4.71
CA ARG A 277 21.61 5.77 3.68
C ARG A 277 20.30 6.33 4.26
N VAL A 278 19.61 5.54 5.05
CA VAL A 278 18.34 5.92 5.69
C VAL A 278 18.54 7.09 6.66
N SER A 279 19.67 7.15 7.38
CA SER A 279 20.00 8.28 8.27
C SER A 279 20.16 9.59 7.51
N VAL A 280 20.80 9.57 6.33
CA VAL A 280 20.93 10.76 5.45
C VAL A 280 19.55 11.24 5.00
N HIS A 281 18.68 10.34 4.53
CA HIS A 281 17.32 10.68 4.12
C HIS A 281 16.46 11.17 5.29
N TYR A 282 16.63 10.60 6.48
CA TYR A 282 15.95 11.04 7.70
C TYR A 282 16.30 12.49 8.03
N VAL A 283 17.58 12.82 8.06
CA VAL A 283 18.04 14.20 8.35
C VAL A 283 17.49 15.17 7.30
N SER A 284 17.56 14.82 6.01
CA SER A 284 16.96 15.62 4.94
C SER A 284 15.48 15.90 5.19
N SER A 285 14.69 14.87 5.52
CA SER A 285 13.26 15.01 5.81
C SER A 285 12.99 15.87 7.05
N CYS A 286 13.84 15.77 8.10
CA CYS A 286 13.72 16.60 9.29
C CYS A 286 14.02 18.07 9.01
N ILE A 287 14.99 18.39 8.15
CA ILE A 287 15.27 19.76 7.71
C ILE A 287 14.08 20.32 6.93
N LEU A 288 13.53 19.56 5.96
CA LEU A 288 12.37 19.96 5.16
C LEU A 288 11.13 20.21 6.03
N SER A 289 10.91 19.38 7.05
CA SER A 289 9.79 19.51 8.00
C SER A 289 10.06 20.46 9.17
N ARG A 290 11.27 21.07 9.25
CA ARG A 290 11.72 21.94 10.34
C ARG A 290 11.65 21.28 11.73
N ASP A 291 11.86 19.97 11.81
CA ASP A 291 11.86 19.23 13.09
C ASP A 291 13.18 19.47 13.83
N LYS A 292 13.15 20.32 14.85
CA LYS A 292 14.33 20.65 15.67
C LYS A 292 14.76 19.52 16.61
N ASN A 293 13.88 18.54 16.85
CA ASN A 293 14.14 17.43 17.79
C ASN A 293 14.62 16.15 17.12
N TRP A 294 15.06 16.24 15.87
CA TRP A 294 15.41 15.12 14.99
C TRP A 294 16.46 14.17 15.61
N LEU A 295 17.50 14.72 16.26
CA LEU A 295 18.58 13.90 16.83
C LEU A 295 18.09 13.06 18.02
N ASN A 296 17.23 13.62 18.88
CA ASN A 296 16.69 12.91 20.04
C ASN A 296 15.73 11.78 19.62
N LYS A 297 15.02 11.93 18.50
CA LYS A 297 14.11 10.92 17.95
C LYS A 297 14.84 9.77 17.27
N SER A 298 16.08 10.00 16.79
CA SER A 298 16.86 8.99 16.09
C SER A 298 17.26 7.85 17.02
N PRO A 299 17.02 6.57 16.63
CA PRO A 299 17.55 5.41 17.35
C PRO A 299 19.07 5.25 17.16
N LEU A 300 19.67 5.90 16.16
CA LEU A 300 21.09 5.81 15.79
C LEU A 300 21.75 7.20 15.90
N LYS A 301 21.68 7.83 17.09
CA LYS A 301 22.05 9.23 17.31
C LYS A 301 23.42 9.61 16.78
N LEU A 302 24.47 8.84 17.12
CA LEU A 302 25.83 9.13 16.66
C LEU A 302 25.96 9.07 15.13
N MET A 303 25.45 7.99 14.51
CA MET A 303 25.44 7.85 13.05
C MET A 303 24.68 9.00 12.38
N THR A 304 23.51 9.34 12.91
CA THR A 304 22.65 10.41 12.38
C THR A 304 23.36 11.77 12.50
N LEU A 305 24.07 12.02 13.60
CA LEU A 305 24.85 13.24 13.78
C LEU A 305 26.01 13.32 12.78
N LEU A 306 26.80 12.25 12.65
CA LEU A 306 27.94 12.20 11.72
C LEU A 306 27.53 12.36 10.25
N LEU A 307 26.35 11.85 9.88
CA LEU A 307 25.82 11.92 8.52
C LEU A 307 24.96 13.16 8.25
N SER A 308 24.76 14.02 9.25
CA SER A 308 23.92 15.21 9.11
C SER A 308 24.37 16.20 8.03
N PRO A 309 25.67 16.40 7.73
CA PRO A 309 26.07 17.26 6.61
C PRO A 309 25.57 16.73 5.26
N LEU A 310 25.62 15.41 5.03
CA LEU A 310 25.11 14.78 3.83
C LEU A 310 23.57 14.90 3.74
N GLY A 311 22.88 14.76 4.86
CA GLY A 311 21.43 15.00 4.94
C GLY A 311 21.06 16.44 4.61
N GLY A 312 21.86 17.41 5.05
CA GLY A 312 21.71 18.81 4.70
C GLY A 312 21.87 19.07 3.20
N MET A 313 22.92 18.50 2.59
CA MET A 313 23.12 18.59 1.13
C MET A 313 21.94 17.97 0.36
N LEU A 314 21.45 16.82 0.78
CA LEU A 314 20.28 16.19 0.14
C LEU A 314 19.04 17.08 0.26
N ALA A 315 18.79 17.72 1.40
CA ALA A 315 17.68 18.66 1.57
C ALA A 315 17.76 19.82 0.58
N LEU A 316 18.96 20.39 0.38
CA LEU A 316 19.20 21.46 -0.61
C LEU A 316 18.89 20.99 -2.02
N VAL A 317 19.33 19.78 -2.40
CA VAL A 317 19.02 19.18 -3.71
C VAL A 317 17.51 19.00 -3.90
N VAL A 318 16.81 18.49 -2.89
CA VAL A 318 15.35 18.31 -2.94
C VAL A 318 14.65 19.66 -3.14
N MET A 319 15.03 20.68 -2.36
CA MET A 319 14.46 22.03 -2.49
C MET A 319 14.73 22.64 -3.87
N TRP A 320 15.94 22.45 -4.42
CA TRP A 320 16.28 22.94 -5.76
C TRP A 320 15.48 22.26 -6.86
N LYS A 321 15.37 20.92 -6.79
CA LYS A 321 14.59 20.12 -7.75
C LYS A 321 13.09 20.42 -7.69
N ASN A 322 12.56 20.74 -6.52
CA ASN A 322 11.14 21.08 -6.36
C ASN A 322 10.78 22.49 -6.87
N ARG A 323 11.77 23.37 -7.13
CA ARG A 323 11.57 24.71 -7.70
C ARG A 323 11.52 24.72 -9.24
N LYS A 324 11.98 23.64 -9.87
CA LYS A 324 11.93 23.44 -11.33
C LYS A 324 10.67 22.69 -11.75
#